data_8a40868b7aacc5ea2c607e4de5497690
#
_entry.id   8a40868b7aacc5ea2c607e4de5497690
#
_cell.length_a   1.000
_cell.length_b   1.000
_cell.length_c   1.000
_cell.angle_alpha   90.00
_cell.angle_beta   90.00
_cell.angle_gamma   90.00
#
_symmetry.space_group_name_H-M   'P 1'
#
loop_
_entity.id
_entity.type
_entity.pdbx_description
1 polymer ?
#
loop_
_entity_poly.entity_id
_entity_poly.type
_entity_poly.pdbx_seq_one_letter_code
_entity_poly.pdbx_strand_id
1 'polypeptide(L)'
;GATAATVVPAIAPIVEHVTVLQRSPTFFIPARNANDLADTLRELDVDETWIHEITRRKILHDQAVFTKMAFEQPDLVRKELIKGVSDLLPEGYDVDRHFNPRYRPWQQRIAFVPEGDLFAGIKAGKASMVTDEIDTFTETGIRTRSGQELEADVIVTATGFDLSVLGDIPFTVDGTRLDLADTVTWRGM
;
A
#
# COMPACT_ATOMS: atom_id res chain seq x y z
N GLY A 1 -0.71 2.82 5.26
CA GLY A 1 -0.37 2.33 3.92
C GLY A 1 1.03 1.74 3.82
N ALA A 2 1.82 2.21 2.84
CA ALA A 2 3.10 1.59 2.50
C ALA A 2 4.09 1.53 3.68
N THR A 3 4.22 2.59 4.48
CA THR A 3 5.12 2.60 5.65
C THR A 3 4.73 1.53 6.68
N ALA A 4 3.43 1.41 7.00
CA ALA A 4 2.97 0.37 7.92
C ALA A 4 3.27 -1.04 7.38
N ALA A 5 3.09 -1.27 6.06
CA ALA A 5 3.37 -2.54 5.42
C ALA A 5 4.85 -2.99 5.53
N THR A 6 5.78 -2.05 5.72
CA THR A 6 7.21 -2.36 5.90
C THR A 6 7.64 -2.35 7.37
N VAL A 7 7.08 -1.46 8.18
CA VAL A 7 7.43 -1.36 9.62
C VAL A 7 6.90 -2.56 10.38
N VAL A 8 5.65 -2.95 10.14
CA VAL A 8 5.01 -4.04 10.91
C VAL A 8 5.77 -5.37 10.82
N PRO A 9 6.13 -5.89 9.64
CA PRO A 9 6.91 -7.13 9.55
C PRO A 9 8.27 -7.03 10.22
N ALA A 10 8.90 -5.84 10.18
CA ALA A 10 10.22 -5.63 10.76
C ALA A 10 10.20 -5.65 12.30
N ILE A 11 9.13 -5.13 12.93
CA ILE A 11 9.05 -5.04 14.39
C ILE A 11 8.28 -6.21 15.03
N ALA A 12 7.34 -6.84 14.34
CA ALA A 12 6.54 -7.94 14.86
C ALA A 12 7.34 -9.08 15.53
N PRO A 13 8.55 -9.44 15.07
CA PRO A 13 9.37 -10.45 15.72
C PRO A 13 9.96 -10.04 17.07
N ILE A 14 10.12 -8.74 17.34
CA ILE A 14 10.83 -8.20 18.51
C ILE A 14 9.93 -7.55 19.54
N VAL A 15 8.64 -7.46 19.29
CA VAL A 15 7.62 -6.94 20.22
C VAL A 15 6.63 -8.03 20.58
N GLU A 16 5.84 -7.80 21.63
CA GLU A 16 4.78 -8.72 22.00
C GLU A 16 3.68 -8.77 20.94
N HIS A 17 3.20 -7.59 20.54
CA HIS A 17 2.15 -7.43 19.54
C HIS A 17 2.26 -6.09 18.81
N VAL A 18 1.78 -6.02 17.56
CA VAL A 18 1.67 -4.79 16.77
C VAL A 18 0.22 -4.57 16.37
N THR A 19 -0.37 -3.46 16.78
CA THR A 19 -1.69 -3.05 16.29
C THR A 19 -1.53 -1.96 15.22
N VAL A 20 -2.05 -2.23 14.03
CA VAL A 20 -2.11 -1.23 12.95
C VAL A 20 -3.46 -0.54 13.01
N LEU A 21 -3.47 0.70 13.47
CA LEU A 21 -4.65 1.55 13.42
C LEU A 21 -4.66 2.31 12.09
N GLN A 22 -5.70 2.11 11.29
CA GLN A 22 -5.93 2.81 10.02
C GLN A 22 -7.31 3.46 10.01
N ARG A 23 -7.42 4.67 9.46
CA ARG A 23 -8.70 5.37 9.29
C ARG A 23 -9.62 4.68 8.29
N SER A 24 -9.04 4.17 7.21
CA SER A 24 -9.75 3.49 6.13
C SER A 24 -8.83 2.48 5.46
N PRO A 25 -9.37 1.40 4.87
CA PRO A 25 -8.59 0.42 4.14
C PRO A 25 -7.85 1.00 2.94
N THR A 26 -6.76 0.34 2.53
CA THR A 26 -6.10 0.52 1.24
C THR A 26 -6.01 -0.81 0.51
N PHE A 27 -5.85 -0.79 -0.82
CA PHE A 27 -5.54 -2.01 -1.57
C PHE A 27 -4.11 -2.43 -1.33
N PHE A 28 -3.91 -3.74 -1.22
CA PHE A 28 -2.59 -4.36 -1.12
C PHE A 28 -2.36 -5.33 -2.27
N ILE A 29 -1.11 -5.42 -2.72
CA ILE A 29 -0.64 -6.45 -3.65
C ILE A 29 0.44 -7.24 -2.91
N PRO A 30 0.15 -8.46 -2.43
CA PRO A 30 1.18 -9.38 -2.00
C PRO A 30 1.89 -9.94 -3.23
N ALA A 31 3.20 -9.80 -3.30
CA ALA A 31 3.98 -10.32 -4.41
C ALA A 31 5.42 -10.61 -3.99
N ARG A 32 6.05 -11.53 -4.70
CA ARG A 32 7.46 -11.89 -4.47
C ARG A 32 8.38 -10.75 -4.93
N ASN A 33 9.48 -10.55 -4.20
CA ASN A 33 10.55 -9.67 -4.62
C ASN A 33 11.41 -10.30 -5.73
N ALA A 34 11.42 -11.63 -5.83
CA ALA A 34 12.10 -12.35 -6.89
C ALA A 34 11.38 -12.17 -8.25
N ASN A 35 12.13 -12.27 -9.33
CA ASN A 35 11.61 -12.22 -10.68
C ASN A 35 11.90 -13.54 -11.40
N ASP A 36 10.90 -14.42 -11.45
CA ASP A 36 11.03 -15.77 -12.00
C ASP A 36 11.49 -15.78 -13.47
N LEU A 37 11.11 -14.76 -14.26
CA LEU A 37 11.61 -14.61 -15.64
C LEU A 37 13.10 -14.31 -15.67
N ALA A 38 13.57 -13.39 -14.82
CA ALA A 38 14.99 -13.08 -14.75
C ALA A 38 15.82 -14.29 -14.30
N ASP A 39 15.31 -15.06 -13.36
CA ASP A 39 15.97 -16.25 -12.86
C ASP A 39 16.02 -17.35 -13.93
N THR A 40 14.92 -17.59 -14.66
CA THR A 40 14.89 -18.51 -15.81
C THR A 40 15.88 -18.07 -16.90
N LEU A 41 15.97 -16.79 -17.22
CA LEU A 41 16.91 -16.30 -18.22
C LEU A 41 18.38 -16.47 -17.80
N ARG A 42 18.69 -16.38 -16.49
CA ARG A 42 20.02 -16.69 -15.93
C ARG A 42 20.36 -18.17 -16.07
N GLU A 43 19.41 -19.05 -15.76
CA GLU A 43 19.57 -20.51 -15.95
C GLU A 43 19.83 -20.87 -17.42
N LEU A 44 19.40 -20.04 -18.37
CA LEU A 44 19.63 -20.22 -19.81
C LEU A 44 20.88 -19.50 -20.31
N ASP A 45 21.77 -19.02 -19.41
CA ASP A 45 23.01 -18.31 -19.72
C ASP A 45 22.80 -17.04 -20.60
N VAL A 46 21.65 -16.36 -20.44
CA VAL A 46 21.41 -15.07 -21.10
C VAL A 46 22.21 -13.97 -20.40
N ASP A 47 22.85 -13.09 -21.17
CA ASP A 47 23.62 -11.96 -20.63
C ASP A 47 22.75 -11.02 -19.77
N GLU A 48 23.27 -10.55 -18.62
CA GLU A 48 22.55 -9.72 -17.66
C GLU A 48 21.98 -8.43 -18.26
N THR A 49 22.64 -7.88 -19.28
CA THR A 49 22.14 -6.69 -19.99
C THR A 49 20.82 -6.97 -20.70
N TRP A 50 20.71 -8.13 -21.34
CA TRP A 50 19.47 -8.56 -21.98
C TRP A 50 18.41 -8.98 -20.96
N ILE A 51 18.80 -9.65 -19.89
CA ILE A 51 17.88 -10.01 -18.79
C ILE A 51 17.23 -8.74 -18.22
N HIS A 52 18.02 -7.71 -17.93
CA HIS A 52 17.51 -6.42 -17.45
C HIS A 52 16.51 -5.80 -18.44
N GLU A 53 16.86 -5.73 -19.72
CA GLU A 53 16.01 -5.09 -20.73
C GLU A 53 14.69 -5.86 -20.95
N ILE A 54 14.75 -7.20 -21.04
CA ILE A 54 13.57 -8.07 -21.22
C ILE A 54 12.66 -7.94 -20.01
N THR A 55 13.22 -8.08 -18.81
CA THR A 55 12.46 -8.02 -17.56
C THR A 55 11.80 -6.66 -17.37
N ARG A 56 12.55 -5.57 -17.64
CA ARG A 56 12.03 -4.21 -17.56
C ARG A 56 10.86 -4.00 -18.52
N ARG A 57 10.96 -4.45 -19.77
CA ARG A 57 9.87 -4.34 -20.75
C ARG A 57 8.65 -5.14 -20.34
N LYS A 58 8.85 -6.34 -19.82
CA LYS A 58 7.76 -7.18 -19.30
C LYS A 58 7.03 -6.49 -18.14
N ILE A 59 7.77 -5.97 -17.16
CA ILE A 59 7.19 -5.25 -16.02
C ILE A 59 6.37 -4.04 -16.49
N LEU A 60 6.91 -3.22 -17.38
CA LEU A 60 6.21 -2.05 -17.91
C LEU A 60 4.94 -2.44 -18.69
N HIS A 61 5.01 -3.52 -19.47
CA HIS A 61 3.85 -4.04 -20.20
C HIS A 61 2.77 -4.53 -19.23
N ASP A 62 3.14 -5.35 -18.24
CA ASP A 62 2.20 -5.90 -17.27
C ASP A 62 1.54 -4.80 -16.42
N GLN A 63 2.31 -3.79 -16.01
CA GLN A 63 1.77 -2.62 -15.31
C GLN A 63 0.77 -1.84 -16.18
N ALA A 64 1.06 -1.66 -17.46
CA ALA A 64 0.14 -0.98 -18.38
C ALA A 64 -1.16 -1.79 -18.55
N VAL A 65 -1.07 -3.11 -18.72
CA VAL A 65 -2.23 -4.01 -18.80
C VAL A 65 -3.05 -3.96 -17.51
N PHE A 66 -2.40 -4.11 -16.37
CA PHE A 66 -3.08 -4.07 -15.07
C PHE A 66 -3.76 -2.73 -14.82
N THR A 67 -3.07 -1.62 -15.12
CA THR A 67 -3.66 -0.27 -14.98
C THR A 67 -4.87 -0.13 -15.89
N LYS A 68 -4.78 -0.54 -17.15
CA LYS A 68 -5.92 -0.51 -18.09
C LYS A 68 -7.11 -1.32 -17.55
N MET A 69 -6.87 -2.55 -17.09
CA MET A 69 -7.92 -3.38 -16.47
C MET A 69 -8.55 -2.72 -15.24
N ALA A 70 -7.77 -2.05 -14.40
CA ALA A 70 -8.26 -1.35 -13.22
C ALA A 70 -9.20 -0.18 -13.56
N PHE A 71 -9.08 0.39 -14.76
CA PHE A 71 -9.98 1.43 -15.27
C PHE A 71 -11.19 0.85 -15.99
N GLU A 72 -11.02 -0.17 -16.82
CA GLU A 72 -12.07 -0.75 -17.66
C GLU A 72 -12.94 -1.76 -16.91
N GLN A 73 -12.36 -2.49 -15.95
CA GLN A 73 -12.99 -3.56 -15.19
C GLN A 73 -12.66 -3.46 -13.69
N PRO A 74 -13.00 -2.33 -13.02
CA PRO A 74 -12.56 -2.06 -11.65
C PRO A 74 -13.05 -3.10 -10.64
N ASP A 75 -14.26 -3.65 -10.83
CA ASP A 75 -14.83 -4.63 -9.91
C ASP A 75 -14.11 -5.99 -10.00
N LEU A 76 -13.70 -6.38 -11.21
CA LEU A 76 -12.89 -7.58 -11.40
C LEU A 76 -11.54 -7.44 -10.70
N VAL A 77 -10.84 -6.33 -10.95
CA VAL A 77 -9.54 -6.07 -10.32
C VAL A 77 -9.66 -5.97 -8.80
N ARG A 78 -10.71 -5.29 -8.31
CA ARG A 78 -11.01 -5.25 -6.86
C ARG A 78 -11.14 -6.66 -6.29
N LYS A 79 -11.96 -7.51 -6.92
CA LYS A 79 -12.20 -8.89 -6.46
C LYS A 79 -10.90 -9.70 -6.38
N GLU A 80 -10.04 -9.58 -7.39
CA GLU A 80 -8.74 -10.27 -7.43
C GLU A 80 -7.80 -9.76 -6.33
N LEU A 81 -7.71 -8.44 -6.12
CA LEU A 81 -6.89 -7.86 -5.06
C LEU A 81 -7.35 -8.31 -3.67
N ILE A 82 -8.65 -8.27 -3.40
CA ILE A 82 -9.23 -8.71 -2.12
C ILE A 82 -9.03 -10.21 -1.91
N LYS A 83 -9.22 -11.01 -2.96
CA LYS A 83 -8.96 -12.44 -2.91
C LYS A 83 -7.50 -12.74 -2.59
N GLY A 84 -6.54 -12.07 -3.24
CA GLY A 84 -5.12 -12.24 -2.98
C GLY A 84 -4.72 -11.95 -1.53
N VAL A 85 -5.38 -10.99 -0.89
CA VAL A 85 -5.20 -10.70 0.54
C VAL A 85 -5.88 -11.76 1.41
N SER A 86 -7.13 -12.12 1.07
CA SER A 86 -7.91 -13.11 1.84
C SER A 86 -7.23 -14.48 1.90
N ASP A 87 -6.61 -14.90 0.81
CA ASP A 87 -5.91 -16.20 0.73
C ASP A 87 -4.69 -16.28 1.70
N LEU A 88 -4.18 -15.13 2.16
CA LEU A 88 -3.04 -15.05 3.09
C LEU A 88 -3.44 -14.84 4.55
N LEU A 89 -4.70 -14.57 4.82
CA LEU A 89 -5.21 -14.30 6.16
C LEU A 89 -5.85 -15.55 6.80
N PRO A 90 -6.03 -15.56 8.13
CA PRO A 90 -6.75 -16.64 8.80
C PRO A 90 -8.20 -16.74 8.30
N GLU A 91 -8.75 -17.95 8.33
CA GLU A 91 -10.16 -18.18 8.04
C GLU A 91 -11.05 -17.34 8.97
N GLY A 92 -12.07 -16.70 8.40
CA GLY A 92 -13.00 -15.84 9.15
C GLY A 92 -12.48 -14.44 9.47
N TYR A 93 -11.30 -14.06 8.96
CA TYR A 93 -10.80 -12.70 9.13
C TYR A 93 -11.70 -11.68 8.41
N ASP A 94 -11.99 -10.55 9.04
CA ASP A 94 -12.86 -9.50 8.48
C ASP A 94 -12.12 -8.68 7.40
N VAL A 95 -11.95 -9.30 6.24
CA VAL A 95 -11.26 -8.72 5.08
C VAL A 95 -12.00 -7.49 4.55
N ASP A 96 -13.33 -7.51 4.56
CA ASP A 96 -14.14 -6.40 4.07
C ASP A 96 -13.92 -5.13 4.89
N ARG A 97 -13.85 -5.27 6.21
CA ARG A 97 -13.60 -4.14 7.10
C ARG A 97 -12.19 -3.58 6.96
N HIS A 98 -11.18 -4.45 6.84
CA HIS A 98 -9.79 -4.06 7.01
C HIS A 98 -9.02 -3.89 5.70
N PHE A 99 -9.47 -4.51 4.60
CA PHE A 99 -8.72 -4.58 3.34
C PHE A 99 -9.55 -4.26 2.09
N ASN A 100 -10.83 -3.91 2.21
CA ASN A 100 -11.68 -3.58 1.07
C ASN A 100 -12.01 -2.07 1.03
N PRO A 101 -11.19 -1.24 0.35
CA PRO A 101 -11.43 0.19 0.23
C PRO A 101 -12.71 0.49 -0.59
N ARG A 102 -13.34 1.63 -0.32
CA ARG A 102 -14.54 2.08 -1.04
C ARG A 102 -14.24 2.68 -2.42
N TYR A 103 -12.98 3.06 -2.67
CA TYR A 103 -12.54 3.62 -3.94
C TYR A 103 -12.13 2.52 -4.93
N ARG A 104 -12.05 2.83 -6.23
CA ARG A 104 -11.61 1.86 -7.24
C ARG A 104 -10.08 1.66 -7.20
N PRO A 105 -9.57 0.49 -7.64
CA PRO A 105 -8.13 0.29 -7.81
C PRO A 105 -7.49 1.42 -8.63
N TRP A 106 -6.30 1.87 -8.24
CA TRP A 106 -5.55 3.00 -8.81
C TRP A 106 -6.20 4.39 -8.69
N GLN A 107 -7.33 4.53 -8.02
CA GLN A 107 -7.80 5.86 -7.61
C GLN A 107 -6.93 6.45 -6.50
N GLN A 108 -6.41 5.59 -5.65
CA GLN A 108 -5.34 5.88 -4.70
C GLN A 108 -4.24 4.84 -4.87
N ARG A 109 -3.08 5.07 -4.25
CA ARG A 109 -1.93 4.17 -4.33
C ARG A 109 -2.28 2.79 -3.78
N ILE A 110 -1.95 1.74 -4.53
CA ILE A 110 -1.99 0.37 -4.05
C ILE A 110 -0.67 0.10 -3.29
N ALA A 111 -0.77 -0.45 -2.09
CA ALA A 111 0.40 -0.78 -1.28
C ALA A 111 0.94 -2.17 -1.67
N PHE A 112 2.24 -2.24 -1.91
CA PHE A 112 2.93 -3.49 -2.18
C PHE A 112 3.40 -4.14 -0.86
N VAL A 113 3.17 -5.43 -0.71
CA VAL A 113 3.59 -6.24 0.45
C VAL A 113 4.53 -7.33 -0.03
N PRO A 114 5.86 -7.13 0.11
CA PRO A 114 6.84 -8.11 -0.32
C PRO A 114 6.64 -9.44 0.42
N GLU A 115 6.68 -10.55 -0.31
CA GLU A 115 6.53 -11.92 0.23
C GLU A 115 5.28 -12.15 1.10
N GLY A 116 4.35 -11.18 1.18
CA GLY A 116 3.16 -11.28 2.03
C GLY A 116 3.46 -11.19 3.53
N ASP A 117 4.60 -10.64 3.92
CA ASP A 117 5.14 -10.63 5.28
C ASP A 117 4.22 -9.96 6.30
N LEU A 118 3.53 -8.87 5.94
CA LEU A 118 2.50 -8.25 6.78
C LEU A 118 1.40 -9.25 7.15
N PHE A 119 0.92 -10.01 6.18
CA PHE A 119 -0.16 -11.00 6.37
C PHE A 119 0.34 -12.21 7.16
N ALA A 120 1.61 -12.59 6.99
CA ALA A 120 2.24 -13.62 7.79
C ALA A 120 2.29 -13.21 9.28
N GLY A 121 2.59 -11.95 9.58
CA GLY A 121 2.55 -11.39 10.93
C GLY A 121 1.14 -11.46 11.54
N ILE A 122 0.11 -11.12 10.76
CA ILE A 122 -1.29 -11.23 11.20
C ILE A 122 -1.68 -12.70 11.45
N LYS A 123 -1.35 -13.58 10.52
CA LYS A 123 -1.63 -15.02 10.63
C LYS A 123 -0.95 -15.67 11.83
N ALA A 124 0.24 -15.20 12.19
CA ALA A 124 0.97 -15.64 13.38
C ALA A 124 0.44 -15.04 14.70
N GLY A 125 -0.57 -14.16 14.66
CA GLY A 125 -1.11 -13.48 15.84
C GLY A 125 -0.18 -12.39 16.40
N LYS A 126 0.89 -12.03 15.67
CA LYS A 126 1.86 -10.99 16.06
C LYS A 126 1.45 -9.59 15.64
N ALA A 127 0.51 -9.49 14.71
CA ALA A 127 -0.02 -8.22 14.26
C ALA A 127 -1.55 -8.29 14.13
N SER A 128 -2.23 -7.16 14.28
CA SER A 128 -3.66 -7.00 14.05
C SER A 128 -3.98 -5.68 13.37
N MET A 129 -5.15 -5.64 12.71
CA MET A 129 -5.66 -4.41 12.07
C MET A 129 -6.87 -3.90 12.84
N VAL A 130 -6.87 -2.59 13.08
CA VAL A 130 -8.04 -1.85 13.57
C VAL A 130 -8.35 -0.78 12.53
N THR A 131 -9.59 -0.75 12.04
CA THR A 131 -10.07 0.26 11.09
C THR A 131 -11.05 1.17 11.79
N ASP A 132 -10.56 2.33 12.22
CA ASP A 132 -11.31 3.35 12.94
C ASP A 132 -10.55 4.68 12.92
N GLU A 133 -11.21 5.77 13.32
CA GLU A 133 -10.59 7.07 13.50
C GLU A 133 -10.09 7.25 14.94
N ILE A 134 -9.00 7.98 15.09
CA ILE A 134 -8.51 8.39 16.42
C ILE A 134 -9.47 9.43 17.00
N ASP A 135 -9.96 9.19 18.23
CA ASP A 135 -10.63 10.21 19.02
C ASP A 135 -9.60 11.02 19.80
N THR A 136 -8.78 10.34 20.61
CA THR A 136 -7.74 11.00 21.40
C THR A 136 -6.61 10.03 21.75
N PHE A 137 -5.46 10.60 22.11
CA PHE A 137 -4.38 9.87 22.77
C PHE A 137 -4.65 9.86 24.28
N THR A 138 -4.43 8.72 24.92
CA THR A 138 -4.59 8.51 26.35
C THR A 138 -3.22 8.31 27.02
N GLU A 139 -3.17 8.22 28.34
CA GLU A 139 -1.93 7.93 29.07
C GLU A 139 -1.36 6.54 28.73
N THR A 140 -2.21 5.60 28.30
CA THR A 140 -1.86 4.20 28.04
C THR A 140 -1.96 3.81 26.55
N GLY A 141 -2.32 4.74 25.66
CA GLY A 141 -2.45 4.40 24.26
C GLY A 141 -3.33 5.34 23.45
N ILE A 142 -4.29 4.77 22.70
CA ILE A 142 -5.18 5.50 21.79
C ILE A 142 -6.62 5.06 22.05
N ARG A 143 -7.54 6.04 22.19
CA ARG A 143 -8.99 5.79 22.10
C ARG A 143 -9.48 6.13 20.70
N THR A 144 -10.22 5.19 20.12
CA THR A 144 -10.86 5.38 18.81
C THR A 144 -12.24 6.02 18.94
N ARG A 145 -12.80 6.51 17.84
CA ARG A 145 -14.14 7.11 17.83
C ARG A 145 -15.26 6.14 18.16
N SER A 146 -15.08 4.85 17.89
CA SER A 146 -16.03 3.82 18.32
C SER A 146 -15.98 3.53 19.82
N GLY A 147 -15.02 4.13 20.56
CA GLY A 147 -14.81 3.94 21.99
C GLY A 147 -13.88 2.78 22.33
N GLN A 148 -13.23 2.15 21.35
CA GLN A 148 -12.25 1.10 21.62
C GLN A 148 -10.97 1.74 22.16
N GLU A 149 -10.45 1.20 23.27
CA GLU A 149 -9.13 1.54 23.81
C GLU A 149 -8.08 0.59 23.24
N LEU A 150 -7.01 1.18 22.69
CA LEU A 150 -5.85 0.46 22.16
C LEU A 150 -4.64 0.78 23.02
N GLU A 151 -4.28 -0.15 23.90
CA GLU A 151 -3.10 -0.01 24.73
C GLU A 151 -1.83 -0.11 23.91
N ALA A 152 -0.82 0.72 24.19
CA ALA A 152 0.45 0.74 23.49
C ALA A 152 1.54 1.39 24.33
N ASP A 153 2.69 0.73 24.47
CA ASP A 153 3.90 1.30 25.05
C ASP A 153 4.59 2.29 24.10
N VAL A 154 4.46 2.03 22.78
CA VAL A 154 5.06 2.86 21.72
C VAL A 154 4.05 3.08 20.60
N ILE A 155 3.88 4.33 20.21
CA ILE A 155 3.04 4.73 19.08
C ILE A 155 3.92 5.25 17.96
N VAL A 156 3.84 4.61 16.79
CA VAL A 156 4.56 5.01 15.57
C VAL A 156 3.57 5.66 14.61
N THR A 157 3.77 6.94 14.32
CA THR A 157 2.94 7.65 13.35
C THR A 157 3.41 7.39 11.92
N ALA A 158 2.54 6.81 11.09
CA ALA A 158 2.78 6.51 9.68
C ALA A 158 1.62 7.03 8.81
N THR A 159 1.17 8.24 9.10
CA THR A 159 -0.06 8.84 8.56
C THR A 159 0.10 9.43 7.16
N GLY A 160 1.31 9.42 6.60
CA GLY A 160 1.64 9.99 5.29
C GLY A 160 2.12 11.43 5.38
N PHE A 161 2.04 12.13 4.26
CA PHE A 161 2.49 13.52 4.12
C PHE A 161 1.38 14.38 3.53
N ASP A 162 1.35 15.65 3.91
CA ASP A 162 0.72 16.68 3.10
C ASP A 162 1.58 16.91 1.86
N LEU A 163 0.98 16.75 0.69
CA LEU A 163 1.69 16.94 -0.56
C LEU A 163 1.77 18.43 -0.87
N SER A 164 2.99 18.97 -0.77
CA SER A 164 3.33 20.30 -1.22
C SER A 164 3.85 20.23 -2.65
N VAL A 165 3.05 20.68 -3.62
CA VAL A 165 3.46 20.67 -5.02
C VAL A 165 4.55 21.72 -5.21
N LEU A 166 5.72 21.30 -5.69
CA LEU A 166 6.90 22.14 -5.91
C LEU A 166 7.29 22.99 -4.69
N GLY A 167 7.05 22.48 -3.45
CA GLY A 167 7.45 23.15 -2.22
C GLY A 167 6.67 24.44 -1.91
N ASP A 168 5.41 24.54 -2.35
CA ASP A 168 4.52 25.70 -2.21
C ASP A 168 5.07 27.00 -2.80
N ILE A 169 5.94 26.88 -3.83
CA ILE A 169 6.43 28.07 -4.54
C ILE A 169 5.26 28.74 -5.25
N PRO A 170 5.03 30.05 -5.00
CA PRO A 170 3.96 30.75 -5.70
C PRO A 170 4.33 30.99 -7.17
N PHE A 171 3.42 30.60 -8.06
CA PHE A 171 3.57 30.80 -9.49
C PHE A 171 2.67 31.93 -9.99
N THR A 172 3.21 32.74 -10.90
CA THR A 172 2.42 33.72 -11.65
C THR A 172 2.72 33.59 -13.12
N VAL A 173 1.68 33.66 -13.94
CA VAL A 173 1.77 33.73 -15.39
C VAL A 173 1.11 35.03 -15.83
N ASP A 174 1.84 35.87 -16.53
CA ASP A 174 1.40 37.20 -17.00
C ASP A 174 0.81 38.05 -15.86
N GLY A 175 1.41 37.97 -14.65
CA GLY A 175 0.98 38.70 -13.47
C GLY A 175 -0.23 38.08 -12.71
N THR A 176 -0.83 37.01 -13.22
CA THR A 176 -1.94 36.30 -12.59
C THR A 176 -1.41 35.09 -11.79
N ARG A 177 -1.84 34.99 -10.54
CA ARG A 177 -1.48 33.82 -9.70
C ARG A 177 -2.06 32.54 -10.30
N LEU A 178 -1.22 31.53 -10.42
CA LEU A 178 -1.57 30.20 -10.89
C LEU A 178 -1.56 29.21 -9.72
N ASP A 179 -2.65 28.46 -9.55
CA ASP A 179 -2.65 27.28 -8.70
C ASP A 179 -2.34 26.06 -9.57
N LEU A 180 -1.28 25.32 -9.22
CA LEU A 180 -0.88 24.14 -9.96
C LEU A 180 -1.92 23.01 -9.92
N ALA A 181 -2.80 22.99 -8.90
CA ALA A 181 -3.90 22.05 -8.84
C ALA A 181 -4.92 22.25 -9.98
N ASP A 182 -5.01 23.48 -10.52
CA ASP A 182 -5.92 23.85 -11.60
C ASP A 182 -5.28 23.70 -13.00
N THR A 183 -4.03 23.20 -13.04
CA THR A 183 -3.30 23.07 -14.31
C THR A 183 -3.29 21.63 -14.85
N VAL A 184 -3.20 21.55 -16.18
CA VAL A 184 -2.95 20.27 -16.86
C VAL A 184 -1.46 20.15 -17.16
N THR A 185 -0.83 19.16 -16.55
CA THR A 185 0.59 18.88 -16.79
C THR A 185 0.75 17.81 -17.87
N TRP A 186 1.70 18.02 -18.78
CA TRP A 186 2.06 17.02 -19.77
C TRP A 186 3.21 16.17 -19.26
N ARG A 187 3.00 14.84 -19.12
CA ARG A 187 3.97 13.88 -18.59
C ARG A 187 4.53 14.25 -17.21
N GLY A 188 3.73 14.94 -16.38
CA GLY A 188 4.16 15.39 -15.05
C GLY A 188 5.05 16.64 -15.06
N MET A 189 5.10 17.34 -16.17
CA MET A 189 5.81 18.62 -16.34
C MET A 189 4.84 19.76 -16.56
#